data_0eff59117b5492eb219593e651be5adb
#
_entry.id   0eff59117b5492eb219593e651be5adb
#
_cell.length_a   1.000
_cell.length_b   1.000
_cell.length_c   1.000
_cell.angle_alpha   90.00
_cell.angle_beta   90.00
_cell.angle_gamma   90.00
#
_symmetry.space_group_name_H-M   'P 1'
#
loop_
_entity.id
_entity.type
_entity.pdbx_description
1 polymer ?
#
loop_
_entity_poly.entity_id
_entity_poly.type
_entity_poly.pdbx_seq_one_letter_code
_entity_poly.pdbx_strand_id
1 'polypeptide(L)'
;MRKPWSMHKRNGIYQTQMYDYKNKRYCTAKSTGTKDRNEALLIAYRRAMEFDSGIATEYTEWVKNVSMITLPNEKRPLNTEIAVLVQAACQNAVNQALQNIPYSKQALPFPPVPDYEDVPEIIKPLLDQLPTLTFYDYLLLYWNYDESPDIKERISKGETPPNPERFRQSTGILKKYAANIPSCPLIEITGAKIDAMLGAIRNAGKLKEQTMKNISYIFIQALHFAYRNTLLARDVAQQITPVSKNTRKKAKKEAEKAIFKTEEIQRLFNADDNPFGSETFRLINELLFKTGCRIGELQALQMQDVIKTEQGYVLKIDKNYCRAGKRIKSTKTERRDLVPISPDLAAKLLAHIEKSPFKDIPTAFVFSSAKNAYTPLCYESISKNFNKTMIKLSIKKTNLTIHSYRHTFATFLRMAGYSEEQLRFLTRHDSIVEVHRYTDHYTPDMERLKYQAAADIERLAA
;
A
#
# COMPACT_ATOMS: atom_id res chain seq x y z
N MET A 1 14.76 20.91 -4.08
CA MET A 1 15.82 21.82 -3.58
C MET A 1 17.09 21.02 -3.28
N ARG A 2 18.28 21.51 -3.54
CA ARG A 2 19.54 20.84 -3.15
C ARG A 2 19.79 21.05 -1.66
N LYS A 3 20.40 20.05 -1.00
CA LYS A 3 20.73 20.16 0.44
C LYS A 3 21.74 21.29 0.66
N PRO A 4 21.61 22.09 1.75
CA PRO A 4 22.47 23.25 2.02
C PRO A 4 23.93 22.86 2.32
N TRP A 5 24.19 21.60 2.59
CA TRP A 5 25.54 21.06 2.74
C TRP A 5 25.60 19.59 2.36
N SER A 6 26.79 19.10 2.07
CA SER A 6 27.10 17.69 1.88
C SER A 6 28.25 17.25 2.76
N MET A 7 28.32 15.98 3.08
CA MET A 7 29.39 15.38 3.87
C MET A 7 29.85 14.07 3.20
N HIS A 8 31.15 13.92 3.07
CA HIS A 8 31.80 12.74 2.51
C HIS A 8 33.06 12.40 3.29
N LYS A 9 33.56 11.16 3.18
CA LYS A 9 34.75 10.72 3.88
C LYS A 9 35.96 10.67 2.93
N ARG A 10 37.08 11.28 3.33
CA ARG A 10 38.34 11.27 2.58
C ARG A 10 39.47 10.92 3.54
N ASN A 11 40.28 9.91 3.22
CA ASN A 11 41.36 9.43 4.08
C ASN A 11 40.95 9.15 5.54
N GLY A 12 39.75 8.57 5.72
CA GLY A 12 39.20 8.26 7.05
C GLY A 12 38.57 9.44 7.80
N ILE A 13 38.76 10.69 7.38
CA ILE A 13 38.25 11.89 8.02
C ILE A 13 37.08 12.46 7.21
N TYR A 14 36.03 12.94 7.88
CA TYR A 14 34.90 13.57 7.24
C TYR A 14 35.22 14.97 6.73
N GLN A 15 34.73 15.29 5.56
CA GLN A 15 34.81 16.60 4.89
C GLN A 15 33.39 17.12 4.74
N THR A 16 33.19 18.43 4.88
CA THR A 16 31.91 19.12 4.69
C THR A 16 32.02 20.17 3.60
N GLN A 17 31.00 20.30 2.77
CA GLN A 17 30.86 21.33 1.73
C GLN A 17 29.52 22.04 1.91
N MET A 18 29.54 23.37 1.97
CA MET A 18 28.31 24.18 2.02
C MET A 18 27.84 24.47 0.59
N TYR A 19 26.54 24.55 0.38
CA TYR A 19 25.95 24.89 -0.91
C TYR A 19 25.67 26.39 -0.95
N ASP A 20 26.30 27.05 -1.91
CA ASP A 20 26.07 28.47 -2.20
C ASP A 20 24.90 28.59 -3.18
N TYR A 21 23.74 29.00 -2.70
CA TYR A 21 22.53 29.13 -3.50
C TYR A 21 22.60 30.30 -4.49
N LYS A 22 23.35 31.32 -4.19
CA LYS A 22 23.57 32.49 -5.07
C LYS A 22 24.33 32.07 -6.32
N ASN A 23 25.41 31.31 -6.15
CA ASN A 23 26.25 30.85 -7.25
C ASN A 23 25.88 29.42 -7.74
N LYS A 24 24.85 28.79 -7.16
CA LYS A 24 24.32 27.45 -7.51
C LYS A 24 25.38 26.33 -7.53
N ARG A 25 26.36 26.38 -6.61
CA ARG A 25 27.45 25.41 -6.50
C ARG A 25 27.82 25.09 -5.04
N TYR A 26 28.46 23.94 -4.83
CA TYR A 26 29.08 23.63 -3.54
C TYR A 26 30.42 24.38 -3.41
N CYS A 27 30.66 24.93 -2.23
CA CYS A 27 31.94 25.54 -1.86
C CYS A 27 33.02 24.46 -1.69
N THR A 28 34.28 24.91 -1.57
CA THR A 28 35.41 23.99 -1.31
C THR A 28 35.18 23.16 -0.05
N ALA A 29 35.47 21.86 -0.13
CA ALA A 29 35.36 20.97 1.01
C ALA A 29 36.33 21.33 2.13
N LYS A 30 35.83 21.39 3.36
CA LYS A 30 36.60 21.65 4.55
C LYS A 30 36.62 20.43 5.46
N SER A 31 37.81 20.03 5.93
CA SER A 31 37.96 18.90 6.89
C SER A 31 37.23 19.20 8.18
N THR A 32 36.57 18.19 8.74
CA THR A 32 36.02 18.27 10.13
C THR A 32 37.04 17.90 11.20
N GLY A 33 38.17 17.29 10.79
CA GLY A 33 39.21 16.82 11.73
C GLY A 33 38.85 15.50 12.45
N THR A 34 37.62 14.99 12.27
CA THR A 34 37.16 13.80 13.02
C THR A 34 36.85 12.62 12.09
N LYS A 35 37.02 11.41 12.64
CA LYS A 35 36.63 10.12 12.03
C LYS A 35 35.24 9.68 12.49
N ASP A 36 34.71 10.31 13.55
CA ASP A 36 33.38 10.04 14.05
C ASP A 36 32.33 10.78 13.24
N ARG A 37 31.28 10.06 12.85
CA ARG A 37 30.22 10.58 11.98
C ARG A 37 29.33 11.59 12.69
N ASN A 38 29.07 11.39 13.98
CA ASN A 38 28.16 12.22 14.75
C ASN A 38 28.85 13.55 15.12
N GLU A 39 30.10 13.50 15.46
CA GLU A 39 30.92 14.70 15.70
C GLU A 39 31.09 15.51 14.40
N ALA A 40 31.33 14.83 13.26
CA ALA A 40 31.38 15.47 11.94
C ALA A 40 30.05 16.15 11.57
N LEU A 41 28.92 15.54 11.92
CA LEU A 41 27.60 16.12 11.75
C LEU A 41 27.42 17.42 12.55
N LEU A 42 27.82 17.43 13.80
CA LEU A 42 27.76 18.64 14.64
C LEU A 42 28.60 19.79 14.07
N ILE A 43 29.79 19.47 13.54
CA ILE A 43 30.67 20.45 12.89
C ILE A 43 30.02 20.94 11.57
N ALA A 44 29.39 20.05 10.81
CA ALA A 44 28.67 20.42 9.59
C ALA A 44 27.51 21.39 9.90
N TYR A 45 26.74 21.12 10.95
CA TYR A 45 25.65 21.99 11.40
C TYR A 45 26.14 23.36 11.83
N ARG A 46 27.19 23.43 12.67
CA ARG A 46 27.77 24.71 13.10
C ARG A 46 28.22 25.53 11.90
N ARG A 47 28.93 24.92 10.97
CA ARG A 47 29.38 25.59 9.73
C ARG A 47 28.22 26.03 8.85
N ALA A 48 27.15 25.25 8.82
CA ALA A 48 25.95 25.60 8.06
C ALA A 48 25.22 26.81 8.67
N MET A 49 25.21 26.96 9.97
CA MET A 49 24.63 28.14 10.65
C MET A 49 25.45 29.41 10.47
N GLU A 50 26.77 29.27 10.35
CA GLU A 50 27.70 30.39 10.16
C GLU A 50 27.84 30.78 8.65
N PHE A 51 27.38 29.93 7.74
CA PHE A 51 27.55 30.12 6.32
C PHE A 51 26.43 30.97 5.71
N ASP A 52 26.77 32.14 5.19
CA ASP A 52 25.85 32.97 4.43
C ASP A 52 25.57 32.32 3.06
N SER A 53 24.47 31.62 2.94
CA SER A 53 24.06 30.94 1.71
C SER A 53 23.41 31.87 0.67
N GLY A 54 23.17 33.14 1.01
CA GLY A 54 22.48 34.12 0.18
C GLY A 54 20.95 33.95 0.11
N ILE A 55 20.38 32.98 0.89
CA ILE A 55 18.93 32.75 1.02
C ILE A 55 18.59 32.57 2.49
N ALA A 56 18.38 33.65 3.21
CA ALA A 56 18.18 33.63 4.66
C ALA A 56 16.87 32.95 5.10
N THR A 57 15.80 33.02 4.35
CA THR A 57 14.47 32.51 4.71
C THR A 57 14.35 31.01 4.55
N GLU A 58 14.76 30.44 3.43
CA GLU A 58 14.66 28.98 3.17
C GLU A 58 15.66 28.17 4.01
N TYR A 59 16.80 28.76 4.34
CA TYR A 59 17.82 28.14 5.19
C TYR A 59 17.36 28.02 6.64
N THR A 60 16.67 29.04 7.14
CA THR A 60 16.11 29.03 8.51
C THR A 60 15.00 28.01 8.66
N GLU A 61 14.14 27.79 7.67
CA GLU A 61 13.13 26.74 7.67
C GLU A 61 13.76 25.34 7.65
N TRP A 62 14.80 25.16 6.85
CA TRP A 62 15.48 23.87 6.77
C TRP A 62 16.17 23.52 8.11
N VAL A 63 16.84 24.48 8.75
CA VAL A 63 17.47 24.29 10.08
C VAL A 63 16.41 23.97 11.15
N LYS A 64 15.24 24.60 11.12
CA LYS A 64 14.12 24.28 12.01
C LYS A 64 13.61 22.84 11.81
N ASN A 65 13.52 22.38 10.58
CA ASN A 65 13.05 21.02 10.26
C ASN A 65 14.09 19.95 10.61
N VAL A 66 15.37 20.26 10.62
CA VAL A 66 16.46 19.34 10.96
C VAL A 66 16.64 19.21 12.49
N SER A 67 16.37 20.25 13.26
CA SER A 67 16.39 20.18 14.73
C SER A 67 15.32 19.25 15.32
N MET A 68 14.34 18.82 14.53
CA MET A 68 13.34 17.80 14.89
C MET A 68 13.76 16.36 14.55
N ILE A 69 14.93 16.13 13.97
CA ILE A 69 15.42 14.75 13.74
C ILE A 69 16.05 14.26 15.03
N THR A 70 15.26 13.55 15.83
CA THR A 70 15.76 12.72 16.94
C THR A 70 16.80 11.73 16.44
N LEU A 71 18.00 11.82 16.96
CA LEU A 71 19.09 10.88 16.72
C LEU A 71 18.65 9.44 17.03
N PRO A 72 19.04 8.44 16.21
CA PRO A 72 18.75 7.06 16.52
C PRO A 72 19.43 6.68 17.84
N ASN A 73 18.68 6.02 18.73
CA ASN A 73 19.13 5.42 19.97
C ASN A 73 20.31 4.47 19.73
N GLU A 74 21.53 4.95 19.85
CA GLU A 74 22.69 4.12 20.15
C GLU A 74 23.13 4.38 21.58
N LYS A 75 23.19 3.29 22.34
CA LYS A 75 23.56 3.23 23.77
C LYS A 75 24.97 3.72 23.99
N ARG A 76 25.13 5.00 24.31
CA ARG A 76 26.18 5.54 25.18
C ARG A 76 25.63 6.82 25.79
N PRO A 77 25.80 7.05 27.13
CA PRO A 77 25.35 8.29 27.74
C PRO A 77 26.21 9.44 27.18
N LEU A 78 25.63 10.26 26.32
CA LEU A 78 26.15 11.60 26.10
C LEU A 78 26.07 12.30 27.44
N ASN A 79 27.19 12.93 27.84
CA ASN A 79 27.29 13.71 29.07
C ASN A 79 26.04 14.58 29.17
N THR A 80 25.20 14.30 30.15
CA THR A 80 23.86 14.90 30.33
C THR A 80 23.94 16.43 30.40
N GLU A 81 25.10 16.97 30.84
CA GLU A 81 25.39 18.40 30.87
C GLU A 81 25.46 19.05 29.48
N ILE A 82 26.03 18.38 28.45
CA ILE A 82 26.12 18.93 27.11
C ILE A 82 24.74 18.93 26.42
N ALA A 83 23.95 17.91 26.65
CA ALA A 83 22.57 17.86 26.10
C ALA A 83 21.69 18.95 26.74
N VAL A 84 21.80 19.17 28.03
CA VAL A 84 21.09 20.23 28.77
C VAL A 84 21.57 21.62 28.36
N LEU A 85 22.88 21.84 28.18
CA LEU A 85 23.42 23.11 27.70
C LEU A 85 23.03 23.44 26.28
N VAL A 86 23.00 22.46 25.37
CA VAL A 86 22.53 22.65 23.97
C VAL A 86 21.04 22.94 23.95
N GLN A 87 20.25 22.24 24.75
CA GLN A 87 18.80 22.46 24.85
C GLN A 87 18.51 23.84 25.50
N ALA A 88 19.23 24.23 26.52
CA ALA A 88 19.11 25.55 27.16
C ALA A 88 19.58 26.70 26.24
N ALA A 89 20.64 26.51 25.46
CA ALA A 89 21.12 27.52 24.51
C ALA A 89 20.12 27.67 23.32
N CYS A 90 19.56 26.58 22.83
CA CYS A 90 18.51 26.62 21.80
C CYS A 90 17.24 27.29 22.31
N GLN A 91 16.82 26.97 23.54
CA GLN A 91 15.62 27.55 24.15
C GLN A 91 15.82 29.07 24.42
N ASN A 92 17.00 29.47 24.88
CA ASN A 92 17.32 30.90 25.11
C ASN A 92 17.42 31.68 23.79
N ALA A 93 17.99 31.12 22.74
CA ALA A 93 18.03 31.75 21.43
C ALA A 93 16.62 31.92 20.82
N VAL A 94 15.76 30.93 21.00
CA VAL A 94 14.35 30.99 20.58
C VAL A 94 13.60 32.04 21.42
N ASN A 95 13.81 32.07 22.74
CA ASN A 95 13.13 33.03 23.61
C ASN A 95 13.60 34.47 23.35
N GLN A 96 14.89 34.71 23.09
CA GLN A 96 15.40 36.04 22.68
C GLN A 96 14.88 36.48 21.34
N ALA A 97 14.79 35.55 20.36
CA ALA A 97 14.18 35.86 19.06
C ALA A 97 12.68 36.18 19.14
N LEU A 98 11.97 35.51 20.08
CA LEU A 98 10.53 35.77 20.31
C LEU A 98 10.29 37.11 21.06
N GLN A 99 11.20 37.51 21.96
CA GLN A 99 11.09 38.80 22.69
C GLN A 99 11.32 40.01 21.81
N ASN A 100 12.05 39.88 20.72
CA ASN A 100 12.38 40.98 19.78
C ASN A 100 11.36 41.13 18.61
N ILE A 101 10.30 40.34 18.55
CA ILE A 101 9.26 40.47 17.56
C ILE A 101 8.10 41.30 18.18
N PRO A 102 7.75 42.48 17.64
CA PRO A 102 6.61 43.24 18.11
C PRO A 102 5.33 42.36 18.07
N TYR A 103 4.58 42.38 19.18
CA TYR A 103 3.39 41.54 19.39
C TYR A 103 2.34 41.60 18.25
N SER A 104 2.34 42.67 17.46
CA SER A 104 1.46 42.87 16.30
C SER A 104 1.88 42.06 15.04
N LYS A 105 3.05 41.38 15.05
CA LYS A 105 3.55 40.57 13.94
C LYS A 105 3.70 39.07 14.24
N GLN A 106 3.20 38.63 15.38
CA GLN A 106 3.24 37.21 15.78
C GLN A 106 2.12 36.34 15.16
N ALA A 107 1.19 36.91 14.45
CA ALA A 107 0.37 36.15 13.53
C ALA A 107 1.28 35.76 12.37
N LEU A 108 1.71 34.48 12.34
CA LEU A 108 2.24 33.88 11.09
C LEU A 108 1.28 34.28 9.99
N PRO A 109 1.76 34.83 8.86
CA PRO A 109 0.86 35.12 7.75
C PRO A 109 0.23 33.77 7.39
N PHE A 110 -1.09 33.65 7.66
CA PHE A 110 -1.85 32.61 7.01
C PHE A 110 -1.55 32.77 5.52
N PRO A 111 -1.32 31.70 4.76
CA PRO A 111 -1.30 31.82 3.31
C PRO A 111 -2.58 32.62 2.97
N PRO A 112 -2.50 33.63 2.09
CA PRO A 112 -3.65 34.45 1.76
C PRO A 112 -4.79 33.49 1.46
N VAL A 113 -5.88 33.63 2.20
CA VAL A 113 -7.11 32.91 1.88
C VAL A 113 -7.39 33.30 0.44
N PRO A 114 -7.41 32.37 -0.53
CA PRO A 114 -7.71 32.73 -1.91
C PRO A 114 -9.03 33.47 -1.90
N ASP A 115 -9.16 34.49 -2.75
CA ASP A 115 -10.41 35.19 -2.90
C ASP A 115 -11.50 34.15 -3.20
N TYR A 116 -12.65 34.29 -2.57
CA TYR A 116 -13.75 33.30 -2.69
C TYR A 116 -14.10 33.02 -4.17
N GLU A 117 -13.84 33.97 -5.07
CA GLU A 117 -14.02 33.83 -6.51
C GLU A 117 -13.03 32.85 -7.15
N ASP A 118 -11.82 32.71 -6.60
CA ASP A 118 -10.78 31.82 -7.10
C ASP A 118 -10.94 30.36 -6.58
N VAL A 119 -11.87 30.14 -5.65
CA VAL A 119 -12.14 28.81 -5.10
C VAL A 119 -12.99 28.00 -6.06
N PRO A 120 -12.62 26.72 -6.34
CA PRO A 120 -13.43 25.85 -7.18
C PRO A 120 -14.89 25.77 -6.72
N GLU A 121 -15.85 25.88 -7.63
CA GLU A 121 -17.30 25.81 -7.35
C GLU A 121 -17.70 24.61 -6.49
N ILE A 122 -16.99 23.49 -6.63
CA ILE A 122 -17.20 22.26 -5.85
C ILE A 122 -16.88 22.46 -4.35
N ILE A 123 -16.01 23.42 -4.02
CA ILE A 123 -15.51 23.65 -2.66
C ILE A 123 -16.30 24.77 -1.97
N LYS A 124 -16.87 25.72 -2.72
CA LYS A 124 -17.64 26.85 -2.17
C LYS A 124 -18.72 26.43 -1.15
N PRO A 125 -19.58 25.42 -1.41
CA PRO A 125 -20.58 24.98 -0.45
C PRO A 125 -19.98 24.43 0.86
N LEU A 126 -18.76 23.92 0.83
CA LEU A 126 -18.05 23.45 2.03
C LEU A 126 -17.49 24.62 2.84
N LEU A 127 -17.00 25.67 2.17
CA LEU A 127 -16.56 26.91 2.84
C LEU A 127 -17.72 27.61 3.54
N ASP A 128 -18.89 27.67 2.91
CA ASP A 128 -20.08 28.27 3.50
C ASP A 128 -20.55 27.54 4.77
N GLN A 129 -20.37 26.22 4.81
CA GLN A 129 -20.74 25.39 5.96
C GLN A 129 -19.61 25.27 7.00
N LEU A 130 -18.39 25.71 6.69
CA LEU A 130 -17.19 25.47 7.48
C LEU A 130 -17.34 25.81 8.98
N PRO A 131 -18.01 26.89 9.41
CA PRO A 131 -18.19 27.22 10.82
C PRO A 131 -18.96 26.16 11.63
N THR A 132 -19.86 25.43 10.97
CA THR A 132 -20.74 24.43 11.60
C THR A 132 -20.39 22.99 11.22
N LEU A 133 -19.56 22.81 10.18
CA LEU A 133 -19.19 21.50 9.65
C LEU A 133 -18.33 20.75 10.68
N THR A 134 -18.88 19.67 11.25
CA THR A 134 -18.11 18.85 12.17
C THR A 134 -17.04 18.03 11.43
N PHE A 135 -15.96 17.68 12.12
CA PHE A 135 -14.93 16.82 11.54
C PHE A 135 -15.51 15.48 11.07
N TYR A 136 -16.43 14.90 11.81
CA TYR A 136 -17.07 13.63 11.43
C TYR A 136 -17.94 13.75 10.18
N ASP A 137 -18.75 14.79 10.08
CA ASP A 137 -19.61 15.03 8.90
C ASP A 137 -18.76 15.28 7.65
N TYR A 138 -17.69 16.05 7.78
CA TYR A 138 -16.72 16.24 6.71
C TYR A 138 -16.12 14.92 6.24
N LEU A 139 -15.71 14.02 7.16
CA LEU A 139 -15.18 12.70 6.80
C LEU A 139 -16.23 11.86 6.08
N LEU A 140 -17.46 11.85 6.53
CA LEU A 140 -18.56 11.14 5.87
C LEU A 140 -18.82 11.67 4.46
N LEU A 141 -18.81 12.97 4.28
CA LEU A 141 -18.96 13.62 2.97
C LEU A 141 -17.78 13.29 2.05
N TYR A 142 -16.55 13.43 2.53
CA TYR A 142 -15.34 13.11 1.76
C TYR A 142 -15.32 11.65 1.27
N TRP A 143 -15.78 10.71 2.11
CA TRP A 143 -15.81 9.28 1.81
C TRP A 143 -17.18 8.78 1.28
N ASN A 144 -18.12 9.67 0.97
CA ASN A 144 -19.31 9.33 0.20
C ASN A 144 -18.99 9.45 -1.29
N TYR A 145 -18.92 8.33 -2.02
CA TYR A 145 -18.43 8.32 -3.40
C TYR A 145 -19.20 9.29 -4.32
N ASP A 146 -20.52 9.35 -4.19
CA ASP A 146 -21.38 10.13 -5.08
C ASP A 146 -21.33 11.63 -4.77
N GLU A 147 -21.07 11.99 -3.51
CA GLU A 147 -21.03 13.37 -3.03
C GLU A 147 -19.62 13.90 -2.80
N SER A 148 -18.61 13.02 -2.83
CA SER A 148 -17.24 13.36 -2.50
C SER A 148 -16.69 14.52 -3.33
N PRO A 149 -16.19 15.58 -2.68
CA PRO A 149 -15.58 16.69 -3.39
C PRO A 149 -14.28 16.27 -4.12
N ASP A 150 -13.53 15.28 -3.61
CA ASP A 150 -12.34 14.72 -4.28
C ASP A 150 -12.73 13.99 -5.59
N ILE A 151 -13.83 13.24 -5.58
CA ILE A 151 -14.33 12.56 -6.79
C ILE A 151 -14.80 13.58 -7.83
N LYS A 152 -15.56 14.58 -7.41
CA LYS A 152 -16.07 15.64 -8.30
C LYS A 152 -14.90 16.43 -8.91
N GLU A 153 -13.88 16.76 -8.11
CA GLU A 153 -12.67 17.45 -8.57
C GLU A 153 -11.91 16.60 -9.62
N ARG A 154 -11.74 15.29 -9.39
CA ARG A 154 -11.08 14.39 -10.33
C ARG A 154 -11.82 14.27 -11.65
N ILE A 155 -13.13 14.13 -11.59
CA ILE A 155 -13.99 14.05 -12.78
C ILE A 155 -13.88 15.37 -13.58
N SER A 156 -13.92 16.54 -12.93
CA SER A 156 -13.77 17.84 -13.62
C SER A 156 -12.42 18.01 -14.30
N LYS A 157 -11.35 17.34 -13.79
CA LYS A 157 -10.01 17.31 -14.37
C LYS A 157 -9.83 16.21 -15.43
N GLY A 158 -10.85 15.42 -15.74
CA GLY A 158 -10.75 14.28 -16.66
C GLY A 158 -9.95 13.10 -16.11
N GLU A 159 -9.69 13.05 -14.78
CA GLU A 159 -9.00 11.95 -14.14
C GLU A 159 -9.93 10.76 -13.89
N THR A 160 -9.39 9.55 -13.97
CA THR A 160 -10.14 8.35 -13.58
C THR A 160 -10.37 8.33 -12.06
N PRO A 161 -11.62 8.35 -11.59
CA PRO A 161 -11.90 8.34 -10.16
C PRO A 161 -11.49 7.00 -9.51
N PRO A 162 -11.10 7.01 -8.23
CA PRO A 162 -10.78 5.81 -7.50
C PRO A 162 -11.97 4.87 -7.39
N ASN A 163 -11.68 3.60 -7.03
CA ASN A 163 -12.71 2.58 -6.92
C ASN A 163 -13.76 2.89 -5.83
N PRO A 164 -15.07 2.93 -6.14
CA PRO A 164 -16.16 3.16 -5.17
C PRO A 164 -16.10 2.25 -3.94
N GLU A 165 -15.62 1.01 -4.11
CA GLU A 165 -15.49 0.05 -3.03
C GLU A 165 -14.57 0.54 -1.89
N ARG A 166 -13.51 1.28 -2.23
CA ARG A 166 -12.62 1.89 -1.24
C ARG A 166 -13.39 2.91 -0.37
N PHE A 167 -14.24 3.72 -1.00
CA PHE A 167 -15.07 4.70 -0.30
C PHE A 167 -16.04 4.01 0.65
N ARG A 168 -16.73 2.97 0.18
CA ARG A 168 -17.63 2.17 1.00
C ARG A 168 -16.93 1.55 2.22
N GLN A 169 -15.72 0.99 2.02
CA GLN A 169 -14.94 0.43 3.12
C GLN A 169 -14.48 1.50 4.10
N SER A 170 -14.03 2.66 3.61
CA SER A 170 -13.64 3.79 4.46
C SER A 170 -14.80 4.30 5.29
N THR A 171 -15.97 4.51 4.67
CA THR A 171 -17.21 4.90 5.38
C THR A 171 -17.61 3.85 6.43
N GLY A 172 -17.48 2.56 6.12
CA GLY A 172 -17.72 1.48 7.09
C GLY A 172 -16.80 1.55 8.31
N ILE A 173 -15.53 1.88 8.10
CA ILE A 173 -14.55 2.08 9.18
C ILE A 173 -14.88 3.31 10.00
N LEU A 174 -15.23 4.43 9.37
CA LEU A 174 -15.65 5.67 10.06
C LEU A 174 -16.86 5.41 10.95
N LYS A 175 -17.91 4.76 10.42
CA LYS A 175 -19.11 4.40 11.19
C LYS A 175 -18.79 3.46 12.36
N LYS A 176 -17.89 2.49 12.17
CA LYS A 176 -17.46 1.57 13.22
C LYS A 176 -16.78 2.28 14.39
N TYR A 177 -16.00 3.31 14.11
CA TYR A 177 -15.24 4.05 15.12
C TYR A 177 -15.80 5.45 15.40
N ALA A 178 -17.05 5.72 15.04
CA ALA A 178 -17.69 7.03 15.19
C ALA A 178 -17.55 7.60 16.61
N ALA A 179 -17.74 6.78 17.63
CA ALA A 179 -17.62 7.20 19.04
C ALA A 179 -16.19 7.64 19.45
N ASN A 180 -15.17 7.27 18.68
CA ASN A 180 -13.79 7.66 18.93
C ASN A 180 -13.41 8.96 18.18
N ILE A 181 -14.17 9.34 17.13
CA ILE A 181 -13.86 10.50 16.31
C ILE A 181 -14.21 11.77 17.10
N PRO A 182 -13.29 12.77 17.16
CA PRO A 182 -13.53 14.00 17.89
C PRO A 182 -14.80 14.73 17.41
N SER A 183 -15.69 15.02 18.34
CA SER A 183 -16.88 15.83 18.10
C SER A 183 -16.51 17.32 18.20
N CYS A 184 -15.88 17.85 17.14
CA CYS A 184 -15.51 19.26 17.05
C CYS A 184 -15.68 19.75 15.61
N PRO A 185 -15.79 21.07 15.39
CA PRO A 185 -15.72 21.67 14.06
C PRO A 185 -14.45 21.24 13.32
N LEU A 186 -14.53 21.12 11.98
CA LEU A 186 -13.38 20.74 11.15
C LEU A 186 -12.18 21.67 11.37
N ILE A 187 -12.44 22.97 11.51
CA ILE A 187 -11.39 23.99 11.71
C ILE A 187 -10.62 23.85 13.03
N GLU A 188 -11.19 23.17 14.02
CA GLU A 188 -10.57 22.95 15.34
C GLU A 188 -9.79 21.65 15.44
N ILE A 189 -9.74 20.86 14.36
CA ILE A 189 -9.02 19.59 14.39
C ILE A 189 -7.50 19.81 14.43
N THR A 190 -6.83 19.03 15.25
CA THR A 190 -5.36 19.08 15.40
C THR A 190 -4.77 17.70 15.31
N GLY A 191 -3.46 17.61 14.97
CA GLY A 191 -2.74 16.34 14.96
C GLY A 191 -2.81 15.60 16.30
N ALA A 192 -2.74 16.33 17.41
CA ALA A 192 -2.88 15.74 18.76
C ALA A 192 -4.24 15.09 19.00
N LYS A 193 -5.34 15.71 18.56
CA LYS A 193 -6.69 15.11 18.64
C LYS A 193 -6.78 13.83 17.82
N ILE A 194 -6.18 13.82 16.60
CA ILE A 194 -6.12 12.63 15.73
C ILE A 194 -5.26 11.52 16.35
N ASP A 195 -4.10 11.85 16.89
CA ASP A 195 -3.22 10.87 17.54
C ASP A 195 -3.88 10.24 18.78
N ALA A 196 -4.57 11.04 19.61
CA ALA A 196 -5.34 10.54 20.75
C ALA A 196 -6.46 9.58 20.29
N MET A 197 -7.21 9.94 19.24
CA MET A 197 -8.22 9.10 18.63
C MET A 197 -7.63 7.77 18.11
N LEU A 198 -6.56 7.84 17.34
CA LEU A 198 -5.89 6.65 16.80
C LEU A 198 -5.34 5.75 17.92
N GLY A 199 -4.84 6.36 19.01
CA GLY A 199 -4.42 5.65 20.22
C GLY A 199 -5.60 4.92 20.88
N ALA A 200 -6.74 5.57 21.04
CA ALA A 200 -7.97 4.97 21.59
C ALA A 200 -8.46 3.80 20.73
N ILE A 201 -8.51 3.96 19.41
CA ILE A 201 -8.89 2.88 18.46
C ILE A 201 -7.93 1.69 18.57
N ARG A 202 -6.63 1.95 18.67
CA ARG A 202 -5.61 0.90 18.83
C ARG A 202 -5.83 0.09 20.09
N ASN A 203 -6.02 0.77 21.21
CA ASN A 203 -6.14 0.14 22.53
C ASN A 203 -7.45 -0.66 22.65
N ALA A 204 -8.56 -0.13 22.16
CA ALA A 204 -9.86 -0.80 22.19
C ALA A 204 -9.90 -2.09 21.36
N GLY A 205 -9.20 -2.11 20.20
CA GLY A 205 -9.34 -3.19 19.22
C GLY A 205 -8.23 -4.23 19.19
N LYS A 206 -7.13 -4.06 19.94
CA LYS A 206 -5.90 -4.89 19.81
C LYS A 206 -5.47 -5.06 18.35
N LEU A 207 -5.57 -4.00 17.57
CA LEU A 207 -5.45 -4.03 16.12
C LEU A 207 -3.99 -4.23 15.67
N LYS A 208 -3.83 -5.01 14.60
CA LYS A 208 -2.52 -5.16 13.93
C LYS A 208 -2.06 -3.81 13.37
N GLU A 209 -0.76 -3.59 13.36
CA GLU A 209 -0.13 -2.34 12.89
C GLU A 209 -0.56 -1.96 11.45
N GLN A 210 -0.64 -2.95 10.54
CA GLN A 210 -1.09 -2.70 9.17
C GLN A 210 -2.55 -2.22 9.12
N THR A 211 -3.40 -2.73 10.01
CA THR A 211 -4.80 -2.25 10.13
C THR A 211 -4.82 -0.82 10.61
N MET A 212 -3.98 -0.46 11.61
CA MET A 212 -3.86 0.91 12.09
C MET A 212 -3.36 1.86 11.00
N LYS A 213 -2.40 1.45 10.16
CA LYS A 213 -1.96 2.25 9.00
C LYS A 213 -3.09 2.50 8.02
N ASN A 214 -3.87 1.48 7.72
CA ASN A 214 -5.01 1.62 6.81
C ASN A 214 -6.07 2.57 7.38
N ILE A 215 -6.31 2.51 8.71
CA ILE A 215 -7.23 3.41 9.40
C ILE A 215 -6.69 4.85 9.39
N SER A 216 -5.43 5.07 9.78
CA SER A 216 -4.84 6.41 9.80
C SER A 216 -4.82 7.05 8.41
N TYR A 217 -4.63 6.25 7.37
CA TYR A 217 -4.62 6.73 5.99
C TYR A 217 -5.98 7.29 5.52
N ILE A 218 -7.09 6.81 6.08
CA ILE A 218 -8.43 7.34 5.82
C ILE A 218 -8.52 8.81 6.26
N PHE A 219 -8.00 9.12 7.44
CA PHE A 219 -7.98 10.48 7.98
C PHE A 219 -6.98 11.37 7.24
N ILE A 220 -5.77 10.87 7.02
CA ILE A 220 -4.70 11.60 6.34
C ILE A 220 -5.12 12.08 4.95
N GLN A 221 -5.80 11.24 4.16
CA GLN A 221 -6.24 11.64 2.82
C GLN A 221 -7.29 12.75 2.86
N ALA A 222 -8.30 12.63 3.73
CA ALA A 222 -9.32 13.64 3.87
C ALA A 222 -8.74 14.97 4.37
N LEU A 223 -7.81 14.93 5.32
CA LEU A 223 -7.15 16.14 5.85
C LEU A 223 -6.23 16.82 4.84
N HIS A 224 -5.47 16.05 4.04
CA HIS A 224 -4.70 16.62 2.94
C HIS A 224 -5.59 17.30 1.90
N PHE A 225 -6.74 16.69 1.59
CA PHE A 225 -7.72 17.32 0.70
C PHE A 225 -8.25 18.63 1.29
N ALA A 226 -8.64 18.62 2.58
CA ALA A 226 -9.12 19.81 3.26
C ALA A 226 -8.10 20.95 3.26
N TYR A 227 -6.83 20.64 3.54
CA TYR A 227 -5.76 21.62 3.52
C TYR A 227 -5.51 22.18 2.11
N ARG A 228 -5.38 21.30 1.11
CA ARG A 228 -5.15 21.70 -0.28
C ARG A 228 -6.24 22.60 -0.84
N ASN A 229 -7.46 22.43 -0.36
CA ASN A 229 -8.64 23.19 -0.77
C ASN A 229 -9.03 24.26 0.24
N THR A 230 -8.13 24.75 1.07
CA THR A 230 -8.28 25.88 1.97
C THR A 230 -9.34 25.73 3.07
N LEU A 231 -9.90 24.53 3.25
CA LEU A 231 -10.82 24.22 4.36
C LEU A 231 -10.10 24.18 5.71
N LEU A 232 -8.77 24.00 5.70
CA LEU A 232 -7.89 24.04 6.87
C LEU A 232 -6.74 24.99 6.62
N ALA A 233 -6.46 25.86 7.59
CA ALA A 233 -5.33 26.79 7.53
C ALA A 233 -3.97 26.12 7.65
N ARG A 234 -3.91 24.88 8.14
CA ARG A 234 -2.67 24.11 8.35
C ARG A 234 -2.84 22.68 7.85
N ASP A 235 -1.74 22.08 7.37
CA ASP A 235 -1.73 20.66 7.04
C ASP A 235 -1.65 19.81 8.30
N VAL A 236 -2.81 19.54 8.89
CA VAL A 236 -2.95 18.71 10.08
C VAL A 236 -2.48 17.27 9.83
N ALA A 237 -2.55 16.80 8.59
CA ALA A 237 -2.12 15.45 8.24
C ALA A 237 -0.61 15.23 8.47
N GLN A 238 0.22 16.27 8.27
CA GLN A 238 1.66 16.21 8.56
C GLN A 238 1.98 16.15 10.05
N GLN A 239 1.06 16.60 10.92
CA GLN A 239 1.22 16.59 12.37
C GLN A 239 0.89 15.22 12.99
N ILE A 240 0.26 14.31 12.23
CA ILE A 240 -0.11 12.98 12.71
C ILE A 240 1.15 12.13 12.89
N THR A 241 1.31 11.56 14.07
CA THR A 241 2.43 10.67 14.38
C THR A 241 2.39 9.42 13.48
N PRO A 242 3.41 9.19 12.65
CA PRO A 242 3.45 8.01 11.80
C PRO A 242 3.37 6.73 12.64
N VAL A 243 2.50 5.79 12.26
CA VAL A 243 2.48 4.46 12.87
C VAL A 243 3.87 3.85 12.71
N SER A 244 4.56 3.62 13.83
CA SER A 244 6.00 3.36 13.93
C SER A 244 6.52 2.28 12.97
N LYS A 245 7.73 2.52 12.43
CA LYS A 245 8.44 1.56 11.57
C LYS A 245 9.20 0.48 12.37
N ASN A 246 9.33 0.62 13.68
CA ASN A 246 10.22 -0.23 14.50
C ASN A 246 9.67 -1.66 14.74
N THR A 247 8.39 -1.87 14.57
CA THR A 247 7.76 -3.20 14.59
C THR A 247 7.95 -3.98 13.28
N ARG A 248 8.51 -3.36 12.22
CA ARG A 248 8.66 -4.00 10.90
C ARG A 248 9.51 -5.29 10.94
N LYS A 249 10.58 -5.34 11.73
CA LYS A 249 11.44 -6.55 11.80
C LYS A 249 10.72 -7.70 12.50
N LYS A 250 9.99 -7.44 13.59
CA LYS A 250 9.23 -8.45 14.33
C LYS A 250 7.99 -8.90 13.54
N ALA A 251 7.23 -7.94 12.99
CA ALA A 251 6.08 -8.21 12.14
C ALA A 251 6.45 -8.90 10.81
N LYS A 252 7.65 -8.66 10.24
CA LYS A 252 8.11 -9.35 9.03
C LYS A 252 8.42 -10.82 9.28
N LYS A 253 8.91 -11.17 10.48
CA LYS A 253 9.16 -12.57 10.88
C LYS A 253 7.86 -13.32 11.23
N GLU A 254 6.84 -12.61 11.76
CA GLU A 254 5.50 -13.17 12.02
C GLU A 254 4.60 -13.20 10.78
N ALA A 255 4.92 -12.43 9.76
CA ALA A 255 4.16 -12.32 8.50
C ALA A 255 4.77 -13.15 7.36
N GLU A 256 5.65 -14.10 7.63
CA GLU A 256 6.04 -15.09 6.61
C GLU A 256 4.77 -15.78 6.14
N LYS A 257 4.45 -15.55 4.87
CA LYS A 257 3.25 -16.11 4.25
C LYS A 257 3.43 -17.61 4.24
N ALA A 258 2.50 -18.32 4.86
CA ALA A 258 2.56 -19.77 4.88
C ALA A 258 2.46 -20.31 3.45
N ILE A 259 3.37 -21.19 3.10
CA ILE A 259 3.40 -21.97 1.85
C ILE A 259 3.15 -23.43 2.16
N PHE A 260 2.67 -24.17 1.18
CA PHE A 260 2.58 -25.62 1.27
C PHE A 260 3.93 -26.28 1.00
N LYS A 261 4.18 -27.40 1.67
CA LYS A 261 5.27 -28.31 1.34
C LYS A 261 4.83 -29.24 0.21
N THR A 262 5.79 -29.87 -0.49
CA THR A 262 5.51 -30.84 -1.57
C THR A 262 4.60 -31.97 -1.08
N GLU A 263 4.90 -32.57 0.10
CA GLU A 263 4.10 -33.65 0.66
C GLU A 263 2.68 -33.23 1.02
N GLU A 264 2.49 -31.95 1.38
CA GLU A 264 1.16 -31.41 1.66
C GLU A 264 0.36 -31.22 0.37
N ILE A 265 1.00 -30.78 -0.72
CA ILE A 265 0.42 -30.67 -2.05
C ILE A 265 0.03 -32.05 -2.59
N GLN A 266 0.89 -33.04 -2.44
CA GLN A 266 0.60 -34.45 -2.82
C GLN A 266 -0.62 -34.97 -2.06
N ARG A 267 -0.70 -34.76 -0.76
CA ARG A 267 -1.86 -35.17 0.05
C ARG A 267 -3.16 -34.42 -0.33
N LEU A 268 -3.05 -33.23 -0.87
CA LEU A 268 -4.22 -32.46 -1.33
C LEU A 268 -4.72 -32.96 -2.69
N PHE A 269 -3.83 -33.27 -3.63
CA PHE A 269 -4.21 -33.45 -5.03
C PHE A 269 -3.93 -34.85 -5.58
N ASN A 270 -2.99 -35.61 -5.03
CA ASN A 270 -2.62 -36.95 -5.52
C ASN A 270 -3.25 -38.08 -4.71
N ALA A 271 -3.95 -37.76 -3.60
CA ALA A 271 -4.64 -38.78 -2.82
C ALA A 271 -5.83 -39.37 -3.58
N ASP A 272 -6.01 -40.70 -3.49
CA ASP A 272 -7.18 -41.40 -4.06
C ASP A 272 -8.48 -40.94 -3.43
N ASP A 273 -8.46 -40.67 -2.12
CA ASP A 273 -9.57 -40.05 -1.39
C ASP A 273 -9.56 -38.52 -1.57
N ASN A 274 -10.59 -37.99 -2.19
CA ASN A 274 -10.72 -36.54 -2.36
C ASN A 274 -10.90 -35.83 -1.00
N PRO A 275 -9.87 -35.16 -0.45
CA PRO A 275 -9.96 -34.57 0.86
C PRO A 275 -10.92 -33.39 0.94
N PHE A 276 -11.24 -32.76 -0.19
CA PHE A 276 -12.21 -31.66 -0.28
C PHE A 276 -13.66 -32.12 -0.24
N GLY A 277 -13.94 -33.42 -0.43
CA GLY A 277 -15.28 -34.00 -0.43
C GLY A 277 -16.18 -33.53 -1.60
N SER A 278 -15.63 -32.82 -2.56
CA SER A 278 -16.31 -32.34 -3.77
C SER A 278 -15.28 -32.11 -4.89
N GLU A 279 -15.55 -32.61 -6.07
CA GLU A 279 -14.70 -32.43 -7.26
C GLU A 279 -14.59 -30.93 -7.64
N THR A 280 -15.66 -30.17 -7.50
CA THR A 280 -15.64 -28.72 -7.76
C THR A 280 -14.67 -27.99 -6.82
N PHE A 281 -14.69 -28.30 -5.52
CA PHE A 281 -13.76 -27.67 -4.57
C PHE A 281 -12.33 -28.17 -4.78
N ARG A 282 -12.12 -29.45 -5.11
CA ARG A 282 -10.81 -29.98 -5.47
C ARG A 282 -10.25 -29.23 -6.69
N LEU A 283 -11.02 -29.16 -7.76
CA LEU A 283 -10.62 -28.56 -9.03
C LEU A 283 -10.27 -27.07 -8.88
N ILE A 284 -11.10 -26.28 -8.18
CA ILE A 284 -10.81 -24.85 -8.00
C ILE A 284 -9.54 -24.62 -7.17
N ASN A 285 -9.27 -25.43 -6.15
CA ASN A 285 -8.06 -25.37 -5.35
C ASN A 285 -6.83 -25.84 -6.16
N GLU A 286 -6.98 -26.89 -6.99
CA GLU A 286 -5.93 -27.39 -7.88
C GLU A 286 -5.55 -26.34 -8.94
N LEU A 287 -6.53 -25.69 -9.56
CA LEU A 287 -6.33 -24.59 -10.49
C LEU A 287 -5.60 -23.42 -9.83
N LEU A 288 -6.00 -23.02 -8.62
CA LEU A 288 -5.33 -21.95 -7.88
C LEU A 288 -3.84 -22.25 -7.65
N PHE A 289 -3.52 -23.50 -7.31
CA PHE A 289 -2.14 -23.91 -7.10
C PHE A 289 -1.37 -23.99 -8.42
N LYS A 290 -1.88 -24.73 -9.41
CA LYS A 290 -1.15 -25.03 -10.65
C LYS A 290 -1.01 -23.85 -11.61
N THR A 291 -1.86 -22.83 -11.50
CA THR A 291 -1.84 -21.63 -12.36
C THR A 291 -1.38 -20.36 -11.66
N GLY A 292 -1.29 -20.39 -10.32
CA GLY A 292 -1.01 -19.20 -9.52
C GLY A 292 -2.08 -18.10 -9.65
N CYS A 293 -3.29 -18.39 -10.16
CA CYS A 293 -4.38 -17.43 -10.29
C CYS A 293 -4.84 -16.91 -8.92
N ARG A 294 -5.35 -15.67 -8.92
CA ARG A 294 -6.07 -15.17 -7.74
C ARG A 294 -7.46 -15.79 -7.71
N ILE A 295 -8.00 -16.00 -6.51
CA ILE A 295 -9.36 -16.60 -6.38
C ILE A 295 -10.43 -15.79 -7.12
N GLY A 296 -10.36 -14.47 -7.12
CA GLY A 296 -11.29 -13.62 -7.87
C GLY A 296 -11.15 -13.73 -9.39
N GLU A 297 -9.97 -14.07 -9.91
CA GLU A 297 -9.74 -14.37 -11.31
C GLU A 297 -10.46 -15.67 -11.71
N LEU A 298 -10.32 -16.74 -10.91
CA LEU A 298 -11.04 -17.99 -11.16
C LEU A 298 -12.55 -17.87 -10.93
N GLN A 299 -13.00 -17.05 -9.96
CA GLN A 299 -14.42 -16.76 -9.79
C GLN A 299 -15.03 -16.02 -11.00
N ALA A 300 -14.22 -15.23 -11.72
CA ALA A 300 -14.64 -14.48 -12.90
C ALA A 300 -14.47 -15.27 -14.20
N LEU A 301 -13.87 -16.48 -14.16
CA LEU A 301 -13.62 -17.30 -15.34
C LEU A 301 -14.95 -17.77 -15.96
N GLN A 302 -15.15 -17.46 -17.24
CA GLN A 302 -16.33 -17.82 -18.01
C GLN A 302 -16.05 -19.02 -18.93
N MET A 303 -17.09 -19.71 -19.41
CA MET A 303 -16.96 -20.84 -20.32
C MET A 303 -16.13 -20.48 -21.57
N GLN A 304 -16.37 -19.32 -22.16
CA GLN A 304 -15.63 -18.80 -23.32
C GLN A 304 -14.15 -18.47 -23.06
N ASP A 305 -13.74 -18.42 -21.79
CA ASP A 305 -12.37 -18.11 -21.40
C ASP A 305 -11.47 -19.36 -21.33
N VAL A 306 -12.06 -20.56 -21.51
CA VAL A 306 -11.34 -21.84 -21.63
C VAL A 306 -11.12 -22.10 -23.12
N ILE A 307 -9.92 -21.80 -23.60
CA ILE A 307 -9.61 -21.76 -25.04
C ILE A 307 -8.72 -22.93 -25.43
N LYS A 308 -9.10 -23.66 -26.48
CA LYS A 308 -8.27 -24.68 -27.11
C LYS A 308 -7.31 -24.02 -28.09
N THR A 309 -6.01 -24.31 -27.97
CA THR A 309 -4.94 -23.87 -28.88
C THR A 309 -4.25 -25.09 -29.49
N GLU A 310 -3.33 -24.87 -30.42
CA GLU A 310 -2.52 -25.96 -31.01
C GLU A 310 -1.64 -26.66 -29.95
N GLN A 311 -1.24 -25.94 -28.89
CA GLN A 311 -0.36 -26.43 -27.81
C GLN A 311 -1.15 -26.98 -26.60
N GLY A 312 -2.49 -27.03 -26.65
CA GLY A 312 -3.30 -27.49 -25.53
C GLY A 312 -4.36 -26.45 -25.12
N TYR A 313 -4.77 -26.46 -23.87
CA TYR A 313 -5.76 -25.53 -23.35
C TYR A 313 -5.11 -24.38 -22.57
N VAL A 314 -5.68 -23.20 -22.72
CA VAL A 314 -5.29 -21.99 -21.97
C VAL A 314 -6.53 -21.36 -21.31
N LEU A 315 -6.29 -20.71 -20.17
CA LEU A 315 -7.29 -19.89 -19.50
C LEU A 315 -7.03 -18.42 -19.83
N LYS A 316 -8.04 -17.72 -20.33
CA LYS A 316 -7.98 -16.29 -20.56
C LYS A 316 -8.31 -15.54 -19.26
N ILE A 317 -7.31 -14.90 -18.66
CA ILE A 317 -7.43 -14.21 -17.37
C ILE A 317 -7.40 -12.69 -17.62
N ASP A 318 -8.55 -12.12 -17.94
CA ASP A 318 -8.71 -10.66 -18.16
C ASP A 318 -9.72 -10.02 -17.19
N LYS A 319 -10.32 -10.83 -16.32
CA LYS A 319 -11.39 -10.44 -15.40
C LYS A 319 -11.07 -10.84 -13.96
N ASN A 320 -11.62 -10.09 -13.01
CA ASN A 320 -11.57 -10.41 -11.60
C ASN A 320 -12.93 -10.15 -10.94
N TYR A 321 -13.46 -11.10 -10.19
CA TYR A 321 -14.70 -10.91 -9.44
C TYR A 321 -14.45 -10.14 -8.16
N CYS A 322 -15.08 -8.97 -8.05
CA CYS A 322 -15.05 -8.13 -6.86
C CYS A 322 -16.20 -8.53 -5.92
N ARG A 323 -15.90 -9.25 -4.84
CA ARG A 323 -16.89 -9.74 -3.87
C ARG A 323 -17.74 -8.65 -3.27
N ALA A 324 -17.10 -7.56 -2.87
CA ALA A 324 -17.76 -6.47 -2.17
C ALA A 324 -18.77 -5.73 -3.07
N GLY A 325 -18.46 -5.57 -4.35
CA GLY A 325 -19.38 -4.98 -5.33
C GLY A 325 -20.22 -6.00 -6.10
N LYS A 326 -20.05 -7.31 -5.88
CA LYS A 326 -20.71 -8.41 -6.62
C LYS A 326 -20.65 -8.21 -8.14
N ARG A 327 -19.52 -7.75 -8.66
CA ARG A 327 -19.34 -7.41 -10.08
C ARG A 327 -18.01 -7.89 -10.63
N ILE A 328 -17.97 -8.13 -11.92
CA ILE A 328 -16.74 -8.33 -12.66
C ILE A 328 -16.04 -6.98 -12.83
N LYS A 329 -14.72 -6.98 -12.67
CA LYS A 329 -13.83 -5.88 -13.04
C LYS A 329 -12.85 -6.40 -14.07
N SER A 330 -12.48 -5.57 -15.05
CA SER A 330 -11.30 -5.86 -15.84
C SER A 330 -10.07 -5.90 -14.96
N THR A 331 -9.07 -6.66 -15.31
CA THR A 331 -7.74 -6.55 -14.70
C THR A 331 -7.18 -5.17 -15.05
N LYS A 332 -6.47 -4.53 -14.11
CA LYS A 332 -5.96 -3.13 -14.24
C LYS A 332 -5.08 -2.89 -15.46
N THR A 333 -4.44 -3.93 -15.93
CA THR A 333 -3.75 -3.95 -17.22
C THR A 333 -4.71 -4.61 -18.19
N GLU A 334 -5.10 -3.97 -19.27
CA GLU A 334 -5.94 -4.52 -20.35
C GLU A 334 -5.28 -5.73 -21.04
N ARG A 335 -4.30 -6.34 -20.41
CA ARG A 335 -3.57 -7.50 -20.89
C ARG A 335 -4.47 -8.72 -20.82
N ARG A 336 -4.66 -9.33 -21.96
CA ARG A 336 -5.24 -10.66 -22.11
C ARG A 336 -4.17 -11.68 -21.72
N ASP A 337 -4.10 -12.03 -20.44
CA ASP A 337 -3.16 -13.05 -19.97
C ASP A 337 -3.72 -14.44 -20.25
N LEU A 338 -3.13 -15.13 -21.21
CA LEU A 338 -3.39 -16.53 -21.48
C LEU A 338 -2.50 -17.38 -20.55
N VAL A 339 -3.12 -18.21 -19.75
CA VAL A 339 -2.44 -19.10 -18.78
C VAL A 339 -2.59 -20.53 -19.25
N PRO A 340 -1.53 -21.18 -19.76
CA PRO A 340 -1.55 -22.59 -20.13
C PRO A 340 -1.86 -23.48 -18.94
N ILE A 341 -2.61 -24.55 -19.19
CA ILE A 341 -2.89 -25.60 -18.20
C ILE A 341 -2.44 -26.97 -18.77
N SER A 342 -2.03 -27.86 -17.88
CA SER A 342 -1.62 -29.21 -18.28
C SER A 342 -2.78 -30.01 -18.89
N PRO A 343 -2.50 -31.04 -19.70
CA PRO A 343 -3.55 -31.89 -20.28
C PRO A 343 -4.45 -32.53 -19.23
N ASP A 344 -3.88 -33.00 -18.10
CA ASP A 344 -4.65 -33.58 -17.00
C ASP A 344 -5.61 -32.55 -16.36
N LEU A 345 -5.09 -31.35 -16.07
CA LEU A 345 -5.91 -30.27 -15.50
C LEU A 345 -6.99 -29.80 -16.47
N ALA A 346 -6.67 -29.76 -17.77
CA ALA A 346 -7.64 -29.46 -18.83
C ALA A 346 -8.76 -30.50 -18.89
N ALA A 347 -8.41 -31.80 -18.85
CA ALA A 347 -9.41 -32.88 -18.85
C ALA A 347 -10.37 -32.78 -17.65
N LYS A 348 -9.86 -32.52 -16.46
CA LYS A 348 -10.66 -32.31 -15.24
C LYS A 348 -11.59 -31.09 -15.38
N LEU A 349 -11.06 -29.98 -15.93
CA LEU A 349 -11.82 -28.75 -16.14
C LEU A 349 -12.94 -28.95 -17.16
N LEU A 350 -12.66 -29.60 -18.27
CA LEU A 350 -13.66 -29.90 -19.31
C LEU A 350 -14.73 -30.85 -18.79
N ALA A 351 -14.37 -31.88 -18.04
CA ALA A 351 -15.31 -32.77 -17.37
C ALA A 351 -16.21 -32.04 -16.36
N HIS A 352 -15.68 -31.01 -15.70
CA HIS A 352 -16.47 -30.15 -14.82
C HIS A 352 -17.44 -29.28 -15.62
N ILE A 353 -16.98 -28.68 -16.72
CA ILE A 353 -17.80 -27.85 -17.61
C ILE A 353 -18.94 -28.71 -18.22
N GLU A 354 -18.66 -29.92 -18.66
CA GLU A 354 -19.66 -30.83 -19.29
C GLU A 354 -20.80 -31.16 -18.31
N LYS A 355 -20.53 -31.24 -17.02
CA LYS A 355 -21.53 -31.47 -15.97
C LYS A 355 -22.32 -30.20 -15.59
N SER A 356 -21.94 -29.04 -16.11
CA SER A 356 -22.63 -27.79 -15.78
C SER A 356 -23.95 -27.67 -16.55
N PRO A 357 -25.05 -27.29 -15.88
CA PRO A 357 -26.30 -26.98 -16.57
C PRO A 357 -26.22 -25.74 -17.48
N PHE A 358 -25.11 -24.99 -17.36
CA PHE A 358 -24.88 -23.75 -18.10
C PHE A 358 -23.75 -23.86 -19.14
N LYS A 359 -23.32 -25.07 -19.51
CA LYS A 359 -22.16 -25.32 -20.39
C LYS A 359 -22.26 -24.64 -21.75
N ASP A 360 -23.48 -24.51 -22.27
CA ASP A 360 -23.76 -23.93 -23.62
C ASP A 360 -23.88 -22.39 -23.58
N ILE A 361 -23.72 -21.76 -22.42
CA ILE A 361 -23.75 -20.30 -22.24
C ILE A 361 -22.31 -19.77 -22.17
N PRO A 362 -21.77 -19.15 -23.24
CA PRO A 362 -20.36 -18.72 -23.27
C PRO A 362 -19.96 -17.78 -22.11
N THR A 363 -20.89 -16.92 -21.69
CA THR A 363 -20.68 -15.93 -20.62
C THR A 363 -20.99 -16.43 -19.21
N ALA A 364 -21.46 -17.69 -19.06
CA ALA A 364 -21.65 -18.32 -17.76
C ALA A 364 -20.31 -18.52 -17.05
N PHE A 365 -20.30 -18.39 -15.73
CA PHE A 365 -19.10 -18.70 -14.96
C PHE A 365 -18.85 -20.22 -14.94
N VAL A 366 -17.59 -20.61 -15.14
CA VAL A 366 -17.15 -22.01 -15.01
C VAL A 366 -17.46 -22.55 -13.63
N PHE A 367 -17.19 -21.75 -12.60
CA PHE A 367 -17.54 -22.04 -11.21
C PHE A 367 -18.76 -21.21 -10.80
N SER A 368 -19.90 -21.49 -11.41
CA SER A 368 -21.17 -20.83 -11.11
C SER A 368 -21.84 -21.43 -9.84
N SER A 369 -22.80 -20.69 -9.28
CA SER A 369 -23.75 -21.27 -8.35
C SER A 369 -24.66 -22.27 -9.10
N ALA A 370 -25.16 -23.28 -8.38
CA ALA A 370 -26.07 -24.28 -8.99
C ALA A 370 -27.38 -23.68 -9.56
N LYS A 371 -27.73 -22.46 -9.13
CA LYS A 371 -29.01 -21.82 -9.48
C LYS A 371 -28.90 -20.71 -10.53
N ASN A 372 -27.69 -20.22 -10.81
CA ASN A 372 -27.52 -19.04 -11.65
C ASN A 372 -26.15 -19.02 -12.34
N ALA A 373 -26.17 -18.98 -13.67
CA ALA A 373 -24.98 -18.93 -14.53
C ALA A 373 -24.06 -17.72 -14.27
N TYR A 374 -24.62 -16.60 -13.82
CA TYR A 374 -23.96 -15.31 -13.62
C TYR A 374 -23.65 -14.99 -12.16
N THR A 375 -23.84 -15.97 -11.27
CA THR A 375 -23.41 -15.86 -9.87
C THR A 375 -22.29 -16.85 -9.63
N PRO A 376 -21.07 -16.41 -9.34
CA PRO A 376 -19.97 -17.33 -9.11
C PRO A 376 -20.13 -18.08 -7.80
N LEU A 377 -19.44 -19.21 -7.68
CA LEU A 377 -19.33 -19.96 -6.42
C LEU A 377 -18.81 -19.03 -5.32
N CYS A 378 -19.55 -19.02 -4.20
CA CYS A 378 -19.31 -18.09 -3.11
C CYS A 378 -17.92 -18.32 -2.49
N TYR A 379 -17.15 -17.24 -2.31
CA TYR A 379 -15.82 -17.29 -1.69
C TYR A 379 -15.87 -17.89 -0.28
N GLU A 380 -16.88 -17.56 0.50
CA GLU A 380 -17.06 -18.05 1.86
C GLU A 380 -17.21 -19.58 1.88
N SER A 381 -17.90 -20.15 0.88
CA SER A 381 -18.01 -21.61 0.71
C SER A 381 -16.67 -22.23 0.36
N ILE A 382 -15.92 -21.62 -0.57
CA ILE A 382 -14.57 -22.08 -0.97
C ILE A 382 -13.63 -22.03 0.24
N SER A 383 -13.64 -20.90 0.97
CA SER A 383 -12.79 -20.68 2.13
C SER A 383 -13.13 -21.63 3.29
N LYS A 384 -14.42 -21.87 3.53
CA LYS A 384 -14.88 -22.81 4.57
C LYS A 384 -14.47 -24.24 4.22
N ASN A 385 -14.64 -24.65 2.95
CA ASN A 385 -14.20 -25.95 2.48
C ASN A 385 -12.68 -26.11 2.60
N PHE A 386 -11.90 -25.11 2.14
CA PHE A 386 -10.45 -25.08 2.29
C PHE A 386 -10.03 -25.30 3.76
N ASN A 387 -10.57 -24.51 4.68
CA ASN A 387 -10.23 -24.64 6.11
C ASN A 387 -10.60 -26.02 6.67
N LYS A 388 -11.76 -26.56 6.30
CA LYS A 388 -12.18 -27.92 6.68
C LYS A 388 -11.19 -28.98 6.18
N THR A 389 -10.73 -28.85 4.93
CA THR A 389 -9.74 -29.74 4.31
C THR A 389 -8.39 -29.66 5.03
N MET A 390 -7.92 -28.45 5.38
CA MET A 390 -6.68 -28.26 6.14
C MET A 390 -6.76 -28.96 7.50
N ILE A 391 -7.91 -28.88 8.19
CA ILE A 391 -8.14 -29.57 9.46
C ILE A 391 -8.14 -31.09 9.25
N LYS A 392 -8.89 -31.62 8.25
CA LYS A 392 -8.94 -33.05 7.92
C LYS A 392 -7.54 -33.62 7.69
N LEU A 393 -6.69 -32.90 6.96
CA LEU A 393 -5.33 -33.32 6.65
C LEU A 393 -4.31 -32.97 7.75
N SER A 394 -4.73 -32.40 8.87
CA SER A 394 -3.84 -31.94 9.95
C SER A 394 -2.73 -30.97 9.48
N ILE A 395 -3.01 -30.18 8.46
CA ILE A 395 -2.10 -29.12 7.97
C ILE A 395 -2.29 -27.88 8.84
N LYS A 396 -1.51 -27.81 9.94
CA LYS A 396 -1.60 -26.73 10.94
C LYS A 396 -0.51 -25.69 10.68
N LYS A 397 -0.83 -24.61 9.98
CA LYS A 397 0.07 -23.46 9.78
C LYS A 397 -0.65 -22.16 10.10
N THR A 398 -0.02 -21.31 10.90
CA THR A 398 -0.47 -19.94 11.10
C THR A 398 -0.41 -19.18 9.79
N ASN A 399 -1.46 -18.41 9.49
CA ASN A 399 -1.56 -17.58 8.28
C ASN A 399 -1.74 -18.33 6.94
N LEU A 400 -2.08 -19.64 6.96
CA LEU A 400 -2.43 -20.37 5.75
C LEU A 400 -3.81 -19.91 5.24
N THR A 401 -3.89 -19.53 3.98
CA THR A 401 -5.11 -19.05 3.31
C THR A 401 -5.17 -19.58 1.88
N ILE A 402 -6.31 -19.44 1.22
CA ILE A 402 -6.43 -19.76 -0.21
C ILE A 402 -5.35 -19.06 -1.05
N HIS A 403 -4.94 -17.84 -0.67
CA HIS A 403 -3.87 -17.12 -1.37
C HIS A 403 -2.49 -17.77 -1.20
N SER A 404 -2.33 -18.67 -0.23
CA SER A 404 -1.10 -19.44 -0.05
C SER A 404 -0.77 -20.37 -1.21
N TYR A 405 -1.75 -20.81 -2.00
CA TYR A 405 -1.51 -21.55 -3.23
C TYR A 405 -0.65 -20.75 -4.23
N ARG A 406 -0.99 -19.48 -4.43
CA ARG A 406 -0.21 -18.59 -5.31
C ARG A 406 1.21 -18.33 -4.77
N HIS A 407 1.37 -18.26 -3.45
CA HIS A 407 2.70 -18.14 -2.85
C HIS A 407 3.51 -19.43 -3.04
N THR A 408 2.86 -20.59 -2.89
CA THR A 408 3.48 -21.91 -3.13
C THR A 408 3.86 -22.07 -4.59
N PHE A 409 2.98 -21.72 -5.53
CA PHE A 409 3.27 -21.68 -6.97
C PHE A 409 4.54 -20.87 -7.27
N ALA A 410 4.61 -19.62 -6.79
CA ALA A 410 5.78 -18.78 -7.00
C ALA A 410 7.04 -19.35 -6.35
N THR A 411 6.92 -19.98 -5.16
CA THR A 411 8.05 -20.60 -4.46
C THR A 411 8.56 -21.84 -5.21
N PHE A 412 7.68 -22.69 -5.72
CA PHE A 412 8.04 -23.89 -6.49
C PHE A 412 8.77 -23.51 -7.79
N LEU A 413 8.27 -22.51 -8.52
CA LEU A 413 8.96 -22.01 -9.71
C LEU A 413 10.34 -21.40 -9.38
N ARG A 414 10.44 -20.70 -8.23
CA ARG A 414 11.73 -20.21 -7.77
C ARG A 414 12.72 -21.35 -7.46
N MET A 415 12.23 -22.43 -6.85
CA MET A 415 13.03 -23.64 -6.61
C MET A 415 13.42 -24.34 -7.92
N ALA A 416 12.61 -24.23 -8.97
CA ALA A 416 12.91 -24.68 -10.33
C ALA A 416 13.87 -23.74 -11.10
N GLY A 417 14.37 -22.66 -10.46
CA GLY A 417 15.38 -21.78 -11.04
C GLY A 417 14.84 -20.54 -11.78
N TYR A 418 13.54 -20.28 -11.71
CA TYR A 418 12.95 -19.08 -12.36
C TYR A 418 13.42 -17.78 -11.68
N SER A 419 13.78 -16.79 -12.50
CA SER A 419 14.19 -15.47 -12.03
C SER A 419 13.01 -14.70 -11.40
N GLU A 420 13.32 -13.65 -10.63
CA GLU A 420 12.28 -12.80 -10.02
C GLU A 420 11.41 -12.10 -11.08
N GLU A 421 12.00 -11.72 -12.21
CA GLU A 421 11.26 -11.10 -13.34
C GLU A 421 10.32 -12.11 -13.99
N GLN A 422 10.78 -13.33 -14.23
CA GLN A 422 9.95 -14.42 -14.74
C GLN A 422 8.80 -14.74 -13.78
N LEU A 423 9.07 -14.81 -12.48
CA LEU A 423 8.04 -15.03 -11.46
C LEU A 423 6.99 -13.92 -11.43
N ARG A 424 7.40 -12.66 -11.59
CA ARG A 424 6.46 -11.52 -11.69
C ARG A 424 5.56 -11.64 -12.92
N PHE A 425 6.15 -11.99 -14.05
CA PHE A 425 5.41 -12.22 -15.29
C PHE A 425 4.39 -13.36 -15.13
N LEU A 426 4.82 -14.53 -14.67
CA LEU A 426 3.99 -15.72 -14.49
C LEU A 426 2.89 -15.53 -13.44
N THR A 427 3.18 -14.80 -12.38
CA THR A 427 2.20 -14.51 -11.33
C THR A 427 1.34 -13.28 -11.64
N ARG A 428 1.60 -12.56 -12.70
CA ARG A 428 0.83 -11.35 -13.08
C ARG A 428 0.74 -10.33 -11.93
N HIS A 429 1.92 -9.98 -11.32
CA HIS A 429 1.99 -8.97 -10.27
C HIS A 429 2.11 -7.56 -10.84
N ASP A 430 1.18 -6.67 -10.46
CA ASP A 430 1.11 -5.28 -10.95
C ASP A 430 2.13 -4.32 -10.33
N SER A 431 2.89 -4.74 -9.34
CA SER A 431 3.72 -3.79 -8.63
C SER A 431 5.17 -3.85 -9.06
N ILE A 432 5.59 -2.91 -9.90
CA ILE A 432 6.75 -2.05 -9.72
C ILE A 432 6.72 -1.02 -10.85
N VAL A 433 6.80 0.25 -10.48
CA VAL A 433 6.86 1.44 -11.34
C VAL A 433 8.02 1.40 -12.37
N GLU A 434 8.95 0.45 -12.25
CA GLU A 434 10.08 0.29 -13.17
C GLU A 434 9.86 -0.75 -14.28
N VAL A 435 8.89 -1.64 -14.17
CA VAL A 435 8.64 -2.70 -15.17
C VAL A 435 8.03 -2.14 -16.45
N HIS A 436 7.43 -0.95 -16.44
CA HIS A 436 6.89 -0.30 -17.64
C HIS A 436 7.93 -0.04 -18.75
N ARG A 437 9.23 -0.11 -18.47
CA ARG A 437 10.27 0.02 -19.50
C ARG A 437 10.61 -1.26 -20.25
N TYR A 438 10.21 -2.42 -19.73
CA TYR A 438 10.55 -3.73 -20.32
C TYR A 438 9.35 -4.48 -20.90
N THR A 439 8.14 -3.99 -20.71
CA THR A 439 6.91 -4.70 -21.10
C THR A 439 6.42 -4.44 -22.52
N ASP A 440 7.09 -3.56 -23.27
CA ASP A 440 6.76 -3.32 -24.69
C ASP A 440 7.35 -4.38 -25.65
N HIS A 441 8.12 -5.34 -25.10
CA HIS A 441 8.71 -6.43 -25.89
C HIS A 441 8.10 -7.78 -25.47
N TYR A 442 6.89 -8.05 -25.95
CA TYR A 442 6.33 -9.38 -25.91
C TYR A 442 7.09 -10.25 -26.92
N THR A 443 7.95 -11.16 -26.41
CA THR A 443 8.74 -12.05 -27.26
C THR A 443 8.12 -13.45 -27.29
N PRO A 444 8.31 -14.23 -28.37
CA PRO A 444 7.91 -15.64 -28.43
C PRO A 444 8.47 -16.47 -27.25
N ASP A 445 9.63 -16.09 -26.72
CA ASP A 445 10.23 -16.76 -25.56
C ASP A 445 9.38 -16.61 -24.28
N MET A 446 8.67 -15.52 -24.11
CA MET A 446 7.76 -15.32 -22.95
C MET A 446 6.50 -16.21 -23.02
N GLU A 447 6.01 -16.50 -24.21
CA GLU A 447 4.94 -17.49 -24.40
C GLU A 447 5.43 -18.89 -24.03
N ARG A 448 6.59 -19.30 -24.55
CA ARG A 448 7.22 -20.57 -24.24
C ARG A 448 7.43 -20.77 -22.74
N LEU A 449 7.82 -19.71 -22.03
CA LEU A 449 8.01 -19.72 -20.58
C LEU A 449 6.73 -20.12 -19.83
N LYS A 450 5.55 -19.69 -20.27
CA LYS A 450 4.28 -20.06 -19.64
C LYS A 450 4.00 -21.56 -19.69
N TYR A 451 4.22 -22.17 -20.87
CA TYR A 451 4.04 -23.63 -21.04
C TYR A 451 5.07 -24.42 -20.22
N GLN A 452 6.32 -23.96 -20.20
CA GLN A 452 7.36 -24.57 -19.38
C GLN A 452 7.01 -24.49 -17.88
N ALA A 453 6.54 -23.34 -17.41
CA ALA A 453 6.12 -23.17 -16.02
C ALA A 453 4.97 -24.10 -15.64
N ALA A 454 4.00 -24.33 -16.54
CA ALA A 454 2.91 -25.27 -16.29
C ALA A 454 3.43 -26.70 -16.14
N ALA A 455 4.36 -27.13 -17.02
CA ALA A 455 4.98 -28.45 -16.94
C ALA A 455 5.85 -28.64 -15.68
N ASP A 456 6.61 -27.61 -15.30
CA ASP A 456 7.46 -27.65 -14.10
C ASP A 456 6.62 -27.74 -12.81
N ILE A 457 5.49 -27.05 -12.74
CA ILE A 457 4.59 -27.16 -11.59
C ILE A 457 3.99 -28.56 -11.47
N GLU A 458 3.61 -29.19 -12.59
CA GLU A 458 3.13 -30.58 -12.55
C GLU A 458 4.21 -31.52 -12.02
N ARG A 459 5.45 -31.41 -12.54
CA ARG A 459 6.59 -32.25 -12.11
C ARG A 459 6.93 -32.07 -10.62
N LEU A 460 6.87 -30.83 -10.10
CA LEU A 460 7.20 -30.53 -8.70
C LEU A 460 6.07 -30.90 -7.74
N ALA A 461 4.86 -31.10 -8.25
CA ALA A 461 3.68 -31.51 -7.47
C ALA A 461 3.46 -33.04 -7.46
N ALA A 462 4.04 -33.75 -8.45
CA ALA A 462 4.05 -35.21 -8.52
C ALA A 462 4.96 -35.84 -7.46
#